data_37ad568b692739d3c7d3b60a59b228e2
#
_entry.id   37ad568b692739d3c7d3b60a59b228e2
#
_cell.length_a   1.000
_cell.length_b   1.000
_cell.length_c   1.000
_cell.angle_alpha   90.00
_cell.angle_beta   90.00
_cell.angle_gamma   90.00
#
_symmetry.space_group_name_H-M   'P 1'
#
loop_
_entity.id
_entity.type
_entity.pdbx_description
1 polymer ?
#
loop_
_entity_poly.entity_id
_entity_poly.type
_entity_poly.pdbx_seq_one_letter_code
_entity_poly.pdbx_strand_id
1 'polypeptide(L)'
;MTPVNAKHYLHDDIIRKLTELKLAELSDYVDELCADPECVNLDFIGKFEVITNRLYQNRINELIKNLLKNATLREPQASIAGLYYEAERLLSRELMIELGTCDFMRSQTNIIIEGPTGAGKTYIACALAKAAVGKCYRVKYIRLPDLQQELEDCYHYNRSLKNLKQKYTRPALLVIDEWMMRASSDSLSSFLLDVMEGRYTTSSTIFCTQSKQESWHAMLGGNTMAEAIIDRIVQNSLTITLGNLNMRALRNPLMKYKNVKE
;
A
#
# COMPACT_ATOMS: atom_id res chain seq x y z
N MET A 1 -17.30 27.14 -28.96
CA MET A 1 -16.67 26.35 -30.00
C MET A 1 -17.10 24.90 -29.79
N THR A 2 -18.02 24.43 -30.59
CA THR A 2 -18.50 23.03 -30.64
C THR A 2 -17.34 22.14 -31.08
N PRO A 3 -17.09 20.98 -30.44
CA PRO A 3 -16.03 20.08 -30.89
C PRO A 3 -16.41 19.54 -32.30
N VAL A 4 -15.44 19.62 -33.18
CA VAL A 4 -15.46 19.05 -34.53
C VAL A 4 -15.87 17.58 -34.40
N ASN A 5 -16.89 17.15 -35.15
CA ASN A 5 -17.32 15.77 -35.32
C ASN A 5 -16.08 14.91 -35.67
N ALA A 6 -15.52 14.24 -34.69
CA ALA A 6 -14.54 13.19 -34.95
C ALA A 6 -15.26 12.09 -35.70
N LYS A 7 -14.83 11.81 -36.94
CA LYS A 7 -15.41 10.79 -37.80
C LYS A 7 -15.01 9.43 -37.22
N HIS A 8 -15.90 8.79 -36.48
CA HIS A 8 -15.67 7.44 -35.98
C HIS A 8 -15.66 6.43 -37.12
N TYR A 9 -14.76 5.46 -37.08
CA TYR A 9 -14.73 4.34 -38.02
C TYR A 9 -15.82 3.32 -37.71
N LEU A 10 -16.34 3.30 -36.49
CA LEU A 10 -17.45 2.44 -36.08
C LEU A 10 -18.79 3.13 -36.26
N HIS A 11 -19.82 2.36 -36.68
CA HIS A 11 -21.19 2.83 -36.75
C HIS A 11 -21.77 3.18 -35.37
N ASP A 12 -22.64 4.19 -35.33
CA ASP A 12 -23.28 4.69 -34.09
C ASP A 12 -23.96 3.59 -33.25
N ASP A 13 -24.57 2.58 -33.90
CA ASP A 13 -25.20 1.45 -33.21
C ASP A 13 -24.18 0.59 -32.46
N ILE A 14 -22.96 0.42 -32.99
CA ILE A 14 -21.87 -0.30 -32.33
C ILE A 14 -21.36 0.52 -31.16
N ILE A 15 -21.16 1.83 -31.33
CA ILE A 15 -20.73 2.74 -30.26
C ILE A 15 -21.73 2.71 -29.10
N ARG A 16 -23.04 2.76 -29.42
CA ARG A 16 -24.10 2.64 -28.41
C ARG A 16 -23.99 1.32 -27.63
N LYS A 17 -23.84 0.18 -28.32
CA LYS A 17 -23.70 -1.14 -27.70
C LYS A 17 -22.45 -1.24 -26.82
N LEU A 18 -21.31 -0.70 -27.27
CA LEU A 18 -20.08 -0.64 -26.47
C LEU A 18 -20.27 0.20 -25.21
N THR A 19 -21.00 1.30 -25.28
CA THR A 19 -21.32 2.14 -24.12
C THR A 19 -22.19 1.39 -23.12
N GLU A 20 -23.22 0.68 -23.57
CA GLU A 20 -24.07 -0.17 -22.70
C GLU A 20 -23.28 -1.29 -22.03
N LEU A 21 -22.28 -1.85 -22.71
CA LEU A 21 -21.34 -2.85 -22.17
C LEU A 21 -20.23 -2.26 -21.30
N LYS A 22 -20.20 -0.94 -21.07
CA LYS A 22 -19.13 -0.21 -20.36
C LYS A 22 -17.74 -0.38 -21.01
N LEU A 23 -17.71 -0.41 -22.31
CA LEU A 23 -16.54 -0.53 -23.17
C LEU A 23 -16.44 0.65 -24.16
N ALA A 24 -16.95 1.83 -23.79
CA ALA A 24 -17.00 3.00 -24.66
C ALA A 24 -15.61 3.38 -25.21
N GLU A 25 -14.56 3.24 -24.38
CA GLU A 25 -13.17 3.51 -24.77
C GLU A 25 -12.66 2.66 -25.94
N LEU A 26 -13.36 1.57 -26.26
CA LEU A 26 -12.97 0.68 -27.38
C LEU A 26 -13.17 1.34 -28.73
N SER A 27 -14.17 2.24 -28.86
CA SER A 27 -14.37 3.03 -30.09
C SER A 27 -13.19 3.96 -30.36
N ASP A 28 -12.68 4.62 -29.32
CA ASP A 28 -11.53 5.52 -29.44
C ASP A 28 -10.26 4.75 -29.85
N TYR A 29 -10.06 3.55 -29.28
CA TYR A 29 -8.91 2.71 -29.65
C TYR A 29 -8.99 2.18 -31.09
N VAL A 30 -10.18 1.86 -31.57
CA VAL A 30 -10.37 1.49 -32.99
C VAL A 30 -10.06 2.66 -33.91
N ASP A 31 -10.54 3.86 -33.57
CA ASP A 31 -10.29 5.06 -34.35
C ASP A 31 -8.80 5.41 -34.42
N GLU A 32 -8.10 5.38 -33.28
CA GLU A 32 -6.66 5.61 -33.20
C GLU A 32 -5.87 4.55 -33.99
N LEU A 33 -6.24 3.28 -33.87
CA LEU A 33 -5.57 2.18 -34.59
C LEU A 33 -5.80 2.26 -36.11
N CYS A 34 -6.97 2.67 -36.54
CA CYS A 34 -7.26 2.87 -37.97
C CYS A 34 -6.54 4.10 -38.54
N ALA A 35 -6.20 5.08 -37.70
CA ALA A 35 -5.46 6.27 -38.10
C ALA A 35 -3.93 6.07 -38.03
N ASP A 36 -3.42 5.02 -37.37
CA ASP A 36 -2.01 4.75 -37.21
C ASP A 36 -1.42 4.03 -38.44
N PRO A 37 -0.45 4.66 -39.18
CA PRO A 37 0.18 4.05 -40.34
C PRO A 37 0.94 2.75 -40.03
N GLU A 38 1.46 2.57 -38.82
CA GLU A 38 2.18 1.35 -38.43
C GLU A 38 1.23 0.17 -38.24
N CYS A 39 -0.03 0.45 -37.90
CA CYS A 39 -1.05 -0.56 -37.68
C CYS A 39 -1.86 -0.93 -38.94
N VAL A 40 -1.73 -0.18 -40.03
CA VAL A 40 -2.50 -0.41 -41.27
C VAL A 40 -2.29 -1.82 -41.83
N ASN A 41 -1.03 -2.31 -41.77
CA ASN A 41 -0.64 -3.60 -42.35
C ASN A 41 -0.88 -4.80 -41.41
N LEU A 42 -1.39 -4.59 -40.19
CA LEU A 42 -1.75 -5.68 -39.30
C LEU A 42 -3.01 -6.39 -39.83
N ASP A 43 -3.01 -7.72 -39.71
CA ASP A 43 -4.23 -8.50 -39.95
C ASP A 43 -5.25 -8.27 -38.80
N PHE A 44 -6.41 -8.90 -38.91
CA PHE A 44 -7.49 -8.74 -37.93
C PHE A 44 -7.01 -9.18 -36.53
N ILE A 45 -6.26 -10.28 -36.41
CA ILE A 45 -5.80 -10.82 -35.12
C ILE A 45 -4.81 -9.86 -34.49
N GLY A 46 -3.83 -9.33 -35.25
CA GLY A 46 -2.89 -8.35 -34.77
C GLY A 46 -3.55 -7.05 -34.28
N LYS A 47 -4.55 -6.56 -35.02
CA LYS A 47 -5.34 -5.39 -34.60
C LYS A 47 -6.12 -5.65 -33.31
N PHE A 48 -6.74 -6.81 -33.20
CA PHE A 48 -7.49 -7.23 -32.02
C PHE A 48 -6.59 -7.36 -30.79
N GLU A 49 -5.39 -7.90 -30.96
CA GLU A 49 -4.39 -8.02 -29.90
C GLU A 49 -3.96 -6.63 -29.37
N VAL A 50 -3.65 -5.69 -30.26
CA VAL A 50 -3.28 -4.31 -29.88
C VAL A 50 -4.39 -3.64 -29.04
N ILE A 51 -5.63 -3.71 -29.53
CA ILE A 51 -6.80 -3.13 -28.85
C ILE A 51 -7.01 -3.78 -27.48
N THR A 52 -6.95 -5.11 -27.41
CA THR A 52 -7.17 -5.87 -26.17
C THR A 52 -6.10 -5.56 -25.14
N ASN A 53 -4.83 -5.52 -25.53
CA ASN A 53 -3.72 -5.17 -24.65
C ASN A 53 -3.88 -3.74 -24.12
N ARG A 54 -4.26 -2.80 -24.95
CA ARG A 54 -4.47 -1.40 -24.53
C ARG A 54 -5.63 -1.27 -23.55
N LEU A 55 -6.76 -1.90 -23.84
CA LEU A 55 -7.93 -1.94 -22.95
C LEU A 55 -7.54 -2.54 -21.59
N TYR A 56 -6.84 -3.67 -21.61
CA TYR A 56 -6.37 -4.35 -20.41
C TYR A 56 -5.45 -3.45 -19.57
N GLN A 57 -4.43 -2.83 -20.20
CA GLN A 57 -3.50 -1.94 -19.49
C GLN A 57 -4.23 -0.74 -18.87
N ASN A 58 -5.16 -0.13 -19.57
CA ASN A 58 -5.91 1.00 -19.05
C ASN A 58 -6.80 0.59 -17.87
N ARG A 59 -7.44 -0.58 -17.92
CA ARG A 59 -8.23 -1.12 -16.80
C ARG A 59 -7.36 -1.41 -15.57
N ILE A 60 -6.18 -1.98 -15.77
CA ILE A 60 -5.21 -2.21 -14.68
C ILE A 60 -4.72 -0.88 -14.11
N ASN A 61 -4.39 0.10 -14.95
CA ASN A 61 -3.93 1.41 -14.50
C ASN A 61 -5.01 2.14 -13.65
N GLU A 62 -6.27 2.11 -14.08
CA GLU A 62 -7.38 2.68 -13.30
C GLU A 62 -7.62 1.92 -11.99
N LEU A 63 -7.51 0.59 -12.01
CA LEU A 63 -7.58 -0.22 -10.78
C LEU A 63 -6.48 0.19 -9.79
N ILE A 64 -5.22 0.25 -10.24
CA ILE A 64 -4.06 0.65 -9.42
C ILE A 64 -4.28 2.06 -8.86
N LYS A 65 -4.72 3.01 -9.67
CA LYS A 65 -5.02 4.39 -9.24
C LYS A 65 -6.07 4.42 -8.12
N ASN A 66 -7.14 3.65 -8.26
CA ASN A 66 -8.18 3.54 -7.24
C ASN A 66 -7.69 2.84 -5.97
N LEU A 67 -6.88 1.79 -6.10
CA LEU A 67 -6.26 1.11 -4.96
C LEU A 67 -5.30 2.03 -4.21
N LEU A 68 -4.47 2.83 -4.90
CA LEU A 68 -3.58 3.82 -4.28
C LEU A 68 -4.36 4.89 -3.51
N LYS A 69 -5.45 5.41 -4.09
CA LYS A 69 -6.32 6.38 -3.41
C LYS A 69 -6.89 5.79 -2.12
N ASN A 70 -7.35 4.54 -2.15
CA ASN A 70 -7.98 3.86 -1.00
C ASN A 70 -6.96 3.41 0.05
N ALA A 71 -5.70 3.19 -0.32
CA ALA A 71 -4.63 2.80 0.58
C ALA A 71 -4.28 3.91 1.58
N THR A 72 -4.51 5.19 1.26
CA THR A 72 -4.25 6.37 2.11
C THR A 72 -2.81 6.42 2.65
N LEU A 73 -1.84 6.12 1.79
CA LEU A 73 -0.43 6.10 2.18
C LEU A 73 0.05 7.49 2.62
N ARG A 74 0.79 7.55 3.74
CA ARG A 74 1.38 8.79 4.26
C ARG A 74 2.46 9.35 3.34
N GLU A 75 3.23 8.46 2.69
CA GLU A 75 4.30 8.81 1.74
C GLU A 75 3.94 8.26 0.34
N PRO A 76 3.04 8.93 -0.42
CA PRO A 76 2.55 8.42 -1.70
C PRO A 76 3.65 8.37 -2.78
N GLN A 77 4.73 9.13 -2.60
CA GLN A 77 5.90 9.15 -3.49
C GLN A 77 6.93 8.08 -3.15
N ALA A 78 6.75 7.34 -2.04
CA ALA A 78 7.69 6.29 -1.67
C ALA A 78 7.81 5.23 -2.77
N SER A 79 9.05 4.75 -2.98
CA SER A 79 9.34 3.68 -3.91
C SER A 79 10.57 2.90 -3.45
N ILE A 80 10.67 1.62 -3.82
CA ILE A 80 11.84 0.79 -3.49
C ILE A 80 13.09 1.34 -4.18
N ALA A 81 12.97 1.82 -5.41
CA ALA A 81 14.07 2.45 -6.13
C ALA A 81 14.58 3.76 -5.48
N GLY A 82 13.70 4.46 -4.75
CA GLY A 82 14.04 5.69 -4.02
C GLY A 82 14.57 5.47 -2.60
N LEU A 83 14.82 4.22 -2.20
CA LEU A 83 15.40 3.91 -0.91
C LEU A 83 16.91 4.25 -0.89
N TYR A 84 17.34 4.72 0.27
CA TYR A 84 18.72 5.07 0.51
C TYR A 84 19.40 3.93 1.29
N TYR A 85 20.58 3.47 0.86
CA TYR A 85 21.23 2.24 1.33
C TYR A 85 22.65 2.50 1.90
N GLU A 86 22.83 3.54 2.68
CA GLU A 86 24.09 3.76 3.38
C GLU A 86 24.29 2.73 4.49
N ALA A 87 25.58 2.39 4.75
CA ALA A 87 25.97 1.37 5.72
C ALA A 87 25.38 1.64 7.13
N GLU A 88 25.39 2.90 7.56
CA GLU A 88 24.83 3.31 8.88
C GLU A 88 23.34 3.07 9.03
N ARG A 89 22.63 2.90 7.93
CA ARG A 89 21.19 2.63 7.91
C ARG A 89 20.85 1.18 8.20
N LEU A 90 21.79 0.25 8.02
CA LEU A 90 21.62 -1.19 8.19
C LEU A 90 20.46 -1.79 7.36
N LEU A 91 20.18 -1.18 6.21
CA LEU A 91 19.11 -1.63 5.29
C LEU A 91 19.72 -2.39 4.11
N SER A 92 19.43 -3.71 3.96
CA SER A 92 19.87 -4.49 2.81
C SER A 92 19.07 -4.14 1.55
N ARG A 93 19.79 -3.89 0.45
CA ARG A 93 19.22 -3.65 -0.87
C ARG A 93 18.57 -4.93 -1.42
N GLU A 94 19.23 -6.05 -1.26
CA GLU A 94 18.80 -7.38 -1.72
C GLU A 94 17.47 -7.75 -1.07
N LEU A 95 17.38 -7.60 0.26
CA LEU A 95 16.15 -7.84 1.00
C LEU A 95 15.01 -6.93 0.52
N MET A 96 15.29 -5.65 0.25
CA MET A 96 14.24 -4.73 -0.21
C MET A 96 13.75 -5.04 -1.63
N ILE A 97 14.63 -5.54 -2.51
CA ILE A 97 14.27 -6.03 -3.84
C ILE A 97 13.39 -7.27 -3.71
N GLU A 98 13.78 -8.22 -2.88
CA GLU A 98 13.02 -9.45 -2.60
C GLU A 98 11.63 -9.11 -2.05
N LEU A 99 11.53 -8.28 -1.01
CA LEU A 99 10.25 -7.86 -0.46
C LEU A 99 9.39 -7.09 -1.47
N GLY A 100 10.03 -6.39 -2.41
CA GLY A 100 9.36 -5.71 -3.52
C GLY A 100 8.66 -6.64 -4.50
N THR A 101 9.03 -7.92 -4.54
CA THR A 101 8.28 -8.95 -5.29
C THR A 101 6.91 -9.24 -4.67
N CYS A 102 6.70 -8.87 -3.42
CA CYS A 102 5.49 -9.15 -2.62
C CYS A 102 5.22 -10.65 -2.39
N ASP A 103 6.22 -11.54 -2.55
CA ASP A 103 6.03 -12.97 -2.32
C ASP A 103 5.80 -13.30 -0.84
N PHE A 104 6.27 -12.45 0.08
CA PHE A 104 5.95 -12.53 1.51
C PHE A 104 4.43 -12.51 1.79
N MET A 105 3.63 -11.94 0.89
CA MET A 105 2.17 -11.92 1.04
C MET A 105 1.52 -13.28 0.72
N ARG A 106 2.18 -14.13 -0.08
CA ARG A 106 1.70 -15.49 -0.36
C ARG A 106 1.90 -16.41 0.82
N SER A 107 2.99 -16.20 1.58
CA SER A 107 3.27 -16.92 2.83
C SER A 107 2.65 -16.27 4.07
N GLN A 108 1.83 -15.22 3.89
CA GLN A 108 1.18 -14.43 4.94
C GLN A 108 2.18 -13.92 6.01
N THR A 109 3.44 -13.67 5.60
CA THR A 109 4.48 -13.20 6.50
C THR A 109 4.24 -11.74 6.87
N ASN A 110 4.32 -11.43 8.16
CA ASN A 110 4.31 -10.07 8.67
C ASN A 110 5.70 -9.43 8.53
N ILE A 111 5.75 -8.12 8.43
CA ILE A 111 7.02 -7.38 8.42
C ILE A 111 7.03 -6.41 9.60
N ILE A 112 8.07 -6.49 10.42
CA ILE A 112 8.29 -5.58 11.55
C ILE A 112 9.46 -4.68 11.18
N ILE A 113 9.23 -3.37 11.07
CA ILE A 113 10.26 -2.37 10.76
C ILE A 113 10.57 -1.61 12.05
N GLU A 114 11.69 -1.93 12.66
CA GLU A 114 12.18 -1.31 13.90
C GLU A 114 13.23 -0.24 13.62
N GLY A 115 13.31 0.77 14.47
CA GLY A 115 14.37 1.76 14.40
C GLY A 115 13.99 3.11 15.03
N PRO A 116 14.96 4.02 15.20
CA PRO A 116 14.75 5.31 15.84
C PRO A 116 13.87 6.25 15.01
N THR A 117 13.43 7.35 15.65
CA THR A 117 12.73 8.41 14.96
C THR A 117 13.58 8.98 13.81
N GLY A 118 12.97 9.15 12.63
CA GLY A 118 13.69 9.68 11.47
C GLY A 118 14.42 8.64 10.62
N ALA A 119 14.54 7.36 11.02
CA ALA A 119 15.21 6.31 10.26
C ALA A 119 14.52 5.93 8.92
N GLY A 120 13.30 6.44 8.67
CA GLY A 120 12.58 6.22 7.41
C GLY A 120 11.70 4.98 7.38
N LYS A 121 11.26 4.47 8.54
CA LYS A 121 10.35 3.32 8.67
C LYS A 121 9.07 3.48 7.84
N THR A 122 8.37 4.61 8.03
CA THR A 122 7.15 4.95 7.28
C THR A 122 7.37 4.94 5.77
N TYR A 123 8.52 5.48 5.31
CA TYR A 123 8.86 5.49 3.88
C TYR A 123 9.04 4.08 3.32
N ILE A 124 9.76 3.19 4.06
CA ILE A 124 9.95 1.79 3.66
C ILE A 124 8.61 1.07 3.59
N ALA A 125 7.78 1.20 4.64
CA ALA A 125 6.46 0.59 4.68
C ALA A 125 5.57 1.05 3.53
N CYS A 126 5.56 2.36 3.23
CA CYS A 126 4.82 2.92 2.09
C CYS A 126 5.39 2.47 0.74
N ALA A 127 6.71 2.28 0.61
CA ALA A 127 7.33 1.75 -0.61
C ALA A 127 6.90 0.31 -0.89
N LEU A 128 6.90 -0.56 0.14
CA LEU A 128 6.39 -1.93 0.05
C LEU A 128 4.88 -1.97 -0.22
N ALA A 129 4.12 -1.13 0.46
CA ALA A 129 2.68 -0.97 0.24
C ALA A 129 2.35 -0.57 -1.21
N LYS A 130 3.12 0.36 -1.78
CA LYS A 130 2.96 0.79 -3.17
C LYS A 130 3.35 -0.31 -4.15
N ALA A 131 4.39 -1.10 -3.86
CA ALA A 131 4.74 -2.27 -4.66
C ALA A 131 3.60 -3.30 -4.68
N ALA A 132 2.97 -3.56 -3.52
CA ALA A 132 1.80 -4.44 -3.43
C ALA A 132 0.60 -3.90 -4.23
N VAL A 133 0.32 -2.59 -4.19
CA VAL A 133 -0.72 -1.98 -5.03
C VAL A 133 -0.40 -2.13 -6.51
N GLY A 134 0.86 -1.97 -6.93
CA GLY A 134 1.30 -2.21 -8.31
C GLY A 134 1.03 -3.64 -8.80
N LYS A 135 0.88 -4.59 -7.89
CA LYS A 135 0.44 -5.98 -8.14
C LYS A 135 -1.07 -6.19 -7.90
N CYS A 136 -1.84 -5.11 -7.88
CA CYS A 136 -3.30 -5.10 -7.71
C CYS A 136 -3.79 -5.62 -6.35
N TYR A 137 -2.93 -5.70 -5.32
CA TYR A 137 -3.37 -6.01 -3.97
C TYR A 137 -4.08 -4.83 -3.31
N ARG A 138 -5.14 -5.12 -2.55
CA ARG A 138 -5.78 -4.11 -1.69
C ARG A 138 -4.90 -3.87 -0.46
N VAL A 139 -4.51 -2.61 -0.29
CA VAL A 139 -3.67 -2.17 0.83
C VAL A 139 -4.44 -1.16 1.67
N LYS A 140 -4.19 -1.15 2.98
CA LYS A 140 -4.64 -0.11 3.90
C LYS A 140 -3.48 0.32 4.79
N TYR A 141 -3.26 1.63 4.88
CA TYR A 141 -2.34 2.26 5.81
C TYR A 141 -3.12 2.96 6.91
N ILE A 142 -2.64 2.88 8.15
CA ILE A 142 -3.15 3.60 9.31
C ILE A 142 -2.01 3.81 10.32
N ARG A 143 -2.02 4.91 11.06
CA ARG A 143 -1.23 5.05 12.28
C ARG A 143 -2.03 4.50 13.45
N LEU A 144 -1.37 3.85 14.40
CA LEU A 144 -2.06 3.29 15.56
C LEU A 144 -2.87 4.33 16.36
N PRO A 145 -2.39 5.57 16.56
CA PRO A 145 -3.21 6.61 17.21
C PRO A 145 -4.47 6.99 16.43
N ASP A 146 -4.41 6.99 15.09
CA ASP A 146 -5.58 7.30 14.27
C ASP A 146 -6.59 6.14 14.29
N LEU A 147 -6.11 4.89 14.36
CA LEU A 147 -6.95 3.71 14.57
C LEU A 147 -7.68 3.77 15.93
N GLN A 148 -6.96 4.18 16.99
CA GLN A 148 -7.57 4.39 18.31
C GLN A 148 -8.70 5.44 18.24
N GLN A 149 -8.45 6.57 17.59
CA GLN A 149 -9.45 7.61 17.42
C GLN A 149 -10.67 7.13 16.62
N GLU A 150 -10.46 6.38 15.53
CA GLU A 150 -11.57 5.79 14.77
C GLU A 150 -12.41 4.81 15.61
N LEU A 151 -11.77 4.08 16.52
CA LEU A 151 -12.45 3.16 17.44
C LEU A 151 -13.28 3.94 18.48
N GLU A 152 -12.71 4.98 19.08
CA GLU A 152 -13.39 5.87 20.01
C GLU A 152 -14.59 6.56 19.36
N ASP A 153 -14.42 7.07 18.13
CA ASP A 153 -15.48 7.67 17.33
C ASP A 153 -16.60 6.64 17.03
N CYS A 154 -16.21 5.37 16.79
CA CYS A 154 -17.15 4.30 16.54
C CYS A 154 -18.06 4.07 17.74
N TYR A 155 -17.51 4.07 18.95
CA TYR A 155 -18.29 3.98 20.19
C TYR A 155 -19.11 5.24 20.44
N HIS A 156 -18.51 6.42 20.30
CA HIS A 156 -19.17 7.68 20.59
C HIS A 156 -20.39 7.94 19.69
N TYR A 157 -20.26 7.65 18.40
CA TYR A 157 -21.32 7.87 17.41
C TYR A 157 -22.14 6.61 17.10
N ASN A 158 -22.03 5.57 17.92
CA ASN A 158 -22.75 4.30 17.78
C ASN A 158 -22.66 3.71 16.35
N ARG A 159 -21.45 3.75 15.77
CA ARG A 159 -21.17 3.19 14.44
C ARG A 159 -20.91 1.68 14.53
N SER A 160 -21.00 0.99 13.40
CA SER A 160 -20.80 -0.46 13.35
C SER A 160 -19.33 -0.85 13.55
N LEU A 161 -19.00 -1.45 14.70
CA LEU A 161 -17.70 -2.06 14.98
C LEU A 161 -17.35 -3.15 13.96
N LYS A 162 -18.36 -3.89 13.45
CA LYS A 162 -18.17 -4.89 12.40
C LYS A 162 -17.59 -4.26 11.12
N ASN A 163 -18.09 -3.10 10.73
CA ASN A 163 -17.60 -2.40 9.55
C ASN A 163 -16.18 -1.88 9.77
N LEU A 164 -15.89 -1.34 10.97
CA LEU A 164 -14.55 -0.90 11.34
C LEU A 164 -13.57 -2.08 11.34
N LYS A 165 -13.91 -3.21 11.94
CA LYS A 165 -13.12 -4.44 11.90
C LYS A 165 -12.84 -4.88 10.46
N GLN A 166 -13.87 -4.92 9.60
CA GLN A 166 -13.72 -5.32 8.20
C GLN A 166 -12.81 -4.37 7.41
N LYS A 167 -12.79 -3.08 7.73
CA LYS A 167 -11.90 -2.08 7.12
C LYS A 167 -10.43 -2.47 7.27
N TYR A 168 -10.04 -3.14 8.36
CA TYR A 168 -8.67 -3.52 8.68
C TYR A 168 -8.37 -5.03 8.51
N THR A 169 -9.38 -5.88 8.46
CA THR A 169 -9.17 -7.32 8.22
C THR A 169 -9.19 -7.70 6.73
N ARG A 170 -9.97 -7.00 5.89
CA ARG A 170 -10.12 -7.34 4.47
C ARG A 170 -8.94 -6.97 3.53
N PRO A 171 -8.13 -5.92 3.79
CA PRO A 171 -6.99 -5.63 2.93
C PRO A 171 -5.98 -6.78 2.92
N ALA A 172 -5.45 -7.11 1.75
CA ALA A 172 -4.41 -8.13 1.62
C ALA A 172 -3.12 -7.72 2.34
N LEU A 173 -2.84 -6.40 2.40
CA LEU A 173 -1.75 -5.83 3.19
C LEU A 173 -2.29 -4.70 4.07
N LEU A 174 -2.04 -4.80 5.37
CA LEU A 174 -2.28 -3.73 6.34
C LEU A 174 -0.94 -3.13 6.77
N VAL A 175 -0.84 -1.80 6.80
CA VAL A 175 0.31 -1.10 7.39
C VAL A 175 -0.16 -0.39 8.63
N ILE A 176 0.39 -0.75 9.79
CA ILE A 176 0.17 -0.07 11.07
C ILE A 176 1.45 0.68 11.44
N ASP A 177 1.42 1.99 11.25
CA ASP A 177 2.53 2.87 11.61
C ASP A 177 2.40 3.37 13.05
N GLU A 178 3.52 3.78 13.64
CA GLU A 178 3.60 4.22 15.04
C GLU A 178 3.13 3.13 16.03
N TRP A 179 3.42 1.84 15.70
CA TRP A 179 3.06 0.71 16.52
C TRP A 179 3.71 0.77 17.91
N MET A 180 2.88 0.64 18.96
CA MET A 180 3.30 0.61 20.37
C MET A 180 4.25 1.76 20.75
N MET A 181 3.93 3.00 20.34
CA MET A 181 4.63 4.21 20.83
C MET A 181 4.15 4.64 22.23
N ARG A 182 2.99 4.19 22.65
CA ARG A 182 2.38 4.42 23.96
C ARG A 182 1.52 3.22 24.35
N ALA A 183 1.18 3.12 25.62
CA ALA A 183 0.31 2.07 26.12
C ALA A 183 -1.07 2.11 25.42
N SER A 184 -1.58 0.94 25.13
CA SER A 184 -2.90 0.73 24.53
C SER A 184 -3.98 0.75 25.62
N SER A 185 -5.18 1.24 25.29
CA SER A 185 -6.35 1.04 26.12
C SER A 185 -6.87 -0.40 25.99
N ASP A 186 -7.61 -0.89 26.97
CA ASP A 186 -8.21 -2.24 26.93
C ASP A 186 -9.14 -2.41 25.71
N SER A 187 -9.89 -1.38 25.35
CA SER A 187 -10.75 -1.38 24.16
C SER A 187 -9.96 -1.50 22.86
N LEU A 188 -8.83 -0.79 22.77
CA LEU A 188 -7.93 -0.88 21.62
C LEU A 188 -7.25 -2.25 21.55
N SER A 189 -6.76 -2.78 22.68
CA SER A 189 -6.14 -4.12 22.75
C SER A 189 -7.11 -5.21 22.33
N SER A 190 -8.37 -5.16 22.79
CA SER A 190 -9.44 -6.08 22.37
C SER A 190 -9.72 -5.97 20.86
N PHE A 191 -9.81 -4.77 20.34
CA PHE A 191 -10.02 -4.55 18.90
C PHE A 191 -8.83 -5.04 18.07
N LEU A 192 -7.59 -4.81 18.53
CA LEU A 192 -6.37 -5.30 17.88
C LEU A 192 -6.32 -6.82 17.85
N LEU A 193 -6.70 -7.50 18.97
CA LEU A 193 -6.81 -8.96 18.99
C LEU A 193 -7.75 -9.45 17.89
N ASP A 194 -8.93 -8.85 17.81
CA ASP A 194 -9.93 -9.18 16.79
C ASP A 194 -9.42 -8.99 15.36
N VAL A 195 -8.66 -7.90 15.13
CA VAL A 195 -8.08 -7.63 13.81
C VAL A 195 -6.97 -8.62 13.49
N MET A 196 -6.06 -8.89 14.43
CA MET A 196 -4.94 -9.83 14.23
C MET A 196 -5.47 -11.26 14.04
N GLU A 197 -6.48 -11.68 14.80
CA GLU A 197 -7.15 -12.98 14.63
C GLU A 197 -7.71 -13.13 13.22
N GLY A 198 -8.42 -12.11 12.73
CA GLY A 198 -9.02 -12.14 11.39
C GLY A 198 -8.00 -12.06 10.26
N ARG A 199 -6.74 -11.71 10.55
CA ARG A 199 -5.64 -11.62 9.57
C ARG A 199 -4.66 -12.79 9.67
N TYR A 200 -4.63 -13.44 10.81
CA TYR A 200 -3.74 -14.57 11.06
C TYR A 200 -3.90 -15.64 9.97
N THR A 201 -2.82 -16.11 9.37
CA THR A 201 -2.76 -17.08 8.27
C THR A 201 -3.54 -16.73 6.99
N THR A 202 -4.06 -15.49 6.86
CA THR A 202 -4.84 -15.08 5.68
C THR A 202 -4.25 -13.88 4.94
N SER A 203 -3.50 -13.03 5.64
CA SER A 203 -2.98 -11.79 5.07
C SER A 203 -1.81 -11.24 5.87
N SER A 204 -0.97 -10.42 5.24
CA SER A 204 0.23 -9.85 5.85
C SER A 204 -0.02 -8.47 6.45
N THR A 205 0.73 -8.16 7.51
CA THR A 205 0.73 -6.83 8.14
C THR A 205 2.16 -6.30 8.25
N ILE A 206 2.35 -5.00 7.98
CA ILE A 206 3.60 -4.28 8.22
C ILE A 206 3.43 -3.43 9.47
N PHE A 207 4.32 -3.59 10.44
CA PHE A 207 4.36 -2.79 11.67
C PHE A 207 5.59 -1.88 11.65
N CYS A 208 5.40 -0.57 11.84
CA CYS A 208 6.50 0.37 12.02
C CYS A 208 6.56 0.78 13.49
N THR A 209 7.67 0.48 14.16
CA THR A 209 7.83 0.69 15.60
C THR A 209 9.16 1.32 15.96
N GLN A 210 9.19 2.04 17.08
CA GLN A 210 10.41 2.48 17.76
C GLN A 210 10.69 1.64 18.99
N SER A 211 9.68 0.91 19.47
CA SER A 211 9.74 0.09 20.65
C SER A 211 10.20 -1.32 20.29
N LYS A 212 11.08 -1.90 21.09
CA LYS A 212 11.47 -3.29 20.94
C LYS A 212 10.31 -4.22 21.27
N GLN A 213 10.29 -5.39 20.65
CA GLN A 213 9.20 -6.38 20.81
C GLN A 213 8.98 -6.78 22.29
N GLU A 214 10.05 -6.84 23.08
CA GLU A 214 9.98 -7.19 24.51
C GLU A 214 9.11 -6.22 25.32
N SER A 215 8.98 -4.97 24.87
CA SER A 215 8.15 -3.95 25.54
C SER A 215 6.67 -4.00 25.15
N TRP A 216 6.33 -4.70 24.08
CA TRP A 216 4.95 -4.70 23.55
C TRP A 216 3.95 -5.34 24.52
N HIS A 217 4.38 -6.38 25.26
CA HIS A 217 3.53 -7.05 26.23
C HIS A 217 3.01 -6.07 27.29
N ALA A 218 3.92 -5.31 27.91
CA ALA A 218 3.53 -4.31 28.91
C ALA A 218 2.66 -3.19 28.30
N MET A 219 2.97 -2.75 27.07
CA MET A 219 2.19 -1.71 26.36
C MET A 219 0.79 -2.15 25.95
N LEU A 220 0.57 -3.44 25.77
CA LEU A 220 -0.74 -4.04 25.45
C LEU A 220 -1.56 -4.42 26.70
N GLY A 221 -1.08 -4.07 27.91
CA GLY A 221 -1.80 -4.31 29.16
C GLY A 221 -1.26 -5.46 30.01
N GLY A 222 -0.19 -6.16 29.57
CA GLY A 222 0.52 -7.17 30.38
C GLY A 222 -0.29 -8.42 30.72
N ASN A 223 -1.25 -8.79 29.91
CA ASN A 223 -2.19 -9.88 30.18
C ASN A 223 -2.18 -10.93 29.03
N THR A 224 -2.98 -11.99 29.17
CA THR A 224 -3.09 -13.07 28.16
C THR A 224 -3.54 -12.58 26.78
N MET A 225 -4.29 -11.48 26.72
CA MET A 225 -4.69 -10.85 25.45
C MET A 225 -3.43 -10.26 24.74
N ALA A 226 -2.54 -9.63 25.50
CA ALA A 226 -1.28 -9.11 24.99
C ALA A 226 -0.41 -10.24 24.41
N GLU A 227 -0.29 -11.37 25.13
CA GLU A 227 0.41 -12.56 24.64
C GLU A 227 -0.19 -13.07 23.32
N ALA A 228 -1.52 -13.18 23.25
CA ALA A 228 -2.23 -13.65 22.08
C ALA A 228 -2.04 -12.75 20.85
N ILE A 229 -2.00 -11.41 21.04
CA ILE A 229 -1.74 -10.45 19.96
C ILE A 229 -0.31 -10.61 19.45
N ILE A 230 0.67 -10.65 20.37
CA ILE A 230 2.11 -10.74 20.04
C ILE A 230 2.40 -12.05 19.32
N ASP A 231 1.88 -13.17 19.79
CA ASP A 231 2.06 -14.48 19.16
C ASP A 231 1.65 -14.45 17.70
N ARG A 232 0.46 -13.92 17.38
CA ARG A 232 -0.06 -13.80 16.00
C ARG A 232 0.75 -12.87 15.11
N ILE A 233 1.41 -11.88 15.69
CA ILE A 233 2.26 -10.95 14.93
C ILE A 233 3.61 -11.55 14.66
N VAL A 234 4.26 -12.12 15.68
CA VAL A 234 5.69 -12.47 15.67
C VAL A 234 5.94 -13.85 15.07
N GLN A 235 5.03 -14.81 15.28
CA GLN A 235 5.21 -16.22 14.90
C GLN A 235 5.55 -16.41 13.41
N ASN A 236 5.00 -15.59 12.53
CA ASN A 236 5.33 -15.55 11.11
C ASN A 236 5.72 -14.13 10.69
N SER A 237 6.85 -13.64 11.18
CA SER A 237 7.32 -12.29 10.88
C SER A 237 8.78 -12.24 10.46
N LEU A 238 9.10 -11.25 9.61
CA LEU A 238 10.44 -10.82 9.28
C LEU A 238 10.69 -9.45 9.92
N THR A 239 11.76 -9.32 10.70
CA THR A 239 12.14 -8.04 11.33
C THR A 239 13.24 -7.35 10.55
N ILE A 240 13.03 -6.08 10.23
CA ILE A 240 14.01 -5.16 9.63
C ILE A 240 14.39 -4.14 10.67
N THR A 241 15.62 -4.24 11.19
CA THR A 241 16.15 -3.29 12.17
C THR A 241 16.97 -2.23 11.47
N LEU A 242 16.56 -0.96 11.62
CA LEU A 242 17.24 0.19 11.00
C LEU A 242 18.25 0.80 11.97
N GLY A 243 19.39 1.23 11.42
CA GLY A 243 20.40 1.97 12.14
C GLY A 243 20.00 3.40 12.51
N ASN A 244 20.92 4.14 13.10
CA ASN A 244 20.66 5.46 13.69
C ASN A 244 20.67 6.62 12.67
N LEU A 245 20.79 6.35 11.39
CA LEU A 245 20.83 7.38 10.35
C LEU A 245 19.49 8.14 10.28
N ASN A 246 19.55 9.47 10.49
CA ASN A 246 18.35 10.31 10.44
C ASN A 246 18.07 10.81 9.01
N MET A 247 17.16 10.12 8.31
CA MET A 247 16.77 10.44 6.93
C MET A 247 16.06 11.80 6.78
N ARG A 248 15.45 12.34 7.87
CA ARG A 248 14.84 13.69 7.82
C ARG A 248 15.91 14.76 7.79
N ALA A 249 17.01 14.56 8.52
CA ALA A 249 18.16 15.47 8.50
C ALA A 249 18.82 15.50 7.12
N LEU A 250 19.01 14.34 6.48
CA LEU A 250 19.60 14.24 5.14
C LEU A 250 18.76 14.90 4.04
N ARG A 251 17.43 14.87 4.18
CA ARG A 251 16.52 15.53 3.22
C ARG A 251 16.37 17.02 3.41
N ASN A 252 16.89 17.60 4.51
CA ASN A 252 16.82 19.02 4.75
C ASN A 252 17.87 19.77 3.89
N PRO A 253 17.47 20.59 2.90
CA PRO A 253 18.40 21.32 2.05
C PRO A 253 19.38 22.23 2.81
N LEU A 254 18.97 22.72 4.00
CA LEU A 254 19.78 23.59 4.84
C LEU A 254 20.93 22.87 5.56
N MET A 255 20.90 21.54 5.66
CA MET A 255 21.99 20.77 6.25
C MET A 255 23.23 20.73 5.34
N LYS A 256 23.10 20.92 4.02
CA LYS A 256 24.23 21.07 3.10
C LYS A 256 25.12 22.27 3.43
N TYR A 257 24.60 23.26 4.14
CA TYR A 257 25.33 24.48 4.52
C TYR A 257 25.95 24.44 5.92
N LYS A 258 25.61 23.44 6.76
CA LYS A 258 26.21 23.29 8.10
C LYS A 258 27.62 22.68 8.11
N ASN A 259 27.99 21.92 7.08
CA ASN A 259 29.31 21.29 6.96
C ASN A 259 30.36 22.16 6.26
N VAL A 260 30.11 23.45 6.06
CA VAL A 260 31.06 24.40 5.43
C VAL A 260 31.75 25.29 6.48
N LYS A 261 31.55 25.01 7.79
CA LYS A 261 32.25 25.72 8.88
C LYS A 261 32.87 24.69 9.83
N GLU A 262 33.95 24.07 9.39
CA GLU A 262 35.08 23.58 10.20
C GLU A 262 36.31 23.54 9.30
#